data_5e691b98993e8c110d76abc614a1887f
#
_entry.id   5e691b98993e8c110d76abc614a1887f
#
_cell.length_a   1.000
_cell.length_b   1.000
_cell.length_c   1.000
_cell.angle_alpha   90.00
_cell.angle_beta   90.00
_cell.angle_gamma   90.00
#
_symmetry.space_group_name_H-M   'P 1'
#
loop_
_entity.id
_entity.type
_entity.pdbx_description
1 polymer ?
#
loop_
_entity_poly.entity_id
_entity_poly.type
_entity_poly.pdbx_seq_one_letter_code
_entity_poly.pdbx_strand_id
1 'polypeptide(L)'
;MQCSPVSAIQGYREKYANVLRHYSQQATDSLKYKAALFIIDNMEGHCSPEGVAMDKYIAHIQTMKKAKGIRELQATWQASLKDGDVDIVPDSAVVSDDFLINDIDNAFSTWQQSQWKDSVPFSLFCRYILPYRINDEHFGGNWREPLRKQYGAVIEGVADIRKAFTLVRDTVFKVIALSNSYCKYNLDPLTCNIVGRAECSQRCILLVAVMRALGIPAAIDGTPMWADYSNKGHAWAAMIMGNGDTYTVFEKAKEAKRLNPVDASQFMPRYKTWKNDGFTYDIKASKTPVKIYRMCYDRCNKVGEYDVMWLKSSFIKDVSAEYGLTSNVAIKADSASAVYLCAYMSGRDWMPVAKAFHEGGNIIFPNVGKGSVCVPIAVVDGKKKALSCPFLVGSNGIERWFSPSPSGARTITIDRKYPLCSYTTDTWEGMRGAVFEGSMTEDFSVADTLAVITAVPSYMTTIDVSSSKRYRFLRYHAPRLNRSSLAELLFYTSGDTGDTKLLA
;
A
#
# COMPACT_ATOMS: atom_id res chain seq x y z
N MET A 1 23.99 11.74 21.34
CA MET A 1 25.29 11.40 20.70
C MET A 1 24.98 10.53 19.51
N GLN A 2 25.11 11.04 18.29
CA GLN A 2 25.03 10.22 17.09
C GLN A 2 26.35 9.45 16.98
N CYS A 3 26.33 8.13 17.24
CA CYS A 3 27.46 7.28 16.91
C CYS A 3 27.77 7.41 15.42
N SER A 4 29.05 7.48 15.04
CA SER A 4 29.41 7.48 13.62
C SER A 4 28.96 6.15 12.99
N PRO A 5 28.50 6.14 11.71
CA PRO A 5 28.05 4.90 11.04
C PRO A 5 29.09 3.76 11.09
N VAL A 6 30.37 4.10 11.08
CA VAL A 6 31.48 3.13 11.16
C VAL A 6 31.53 2.40 12.51
N SER A 7 31.27 3.09 13.64
CA SER A 7 31.25 2.46 14.95
C SER A 7 30.04 1.54 15.17
N ALA A 8 28.90 1.86 14.56
CA ALA A 8 27.72 1.02 14.64
C ALA A 8 27.90 -0.29 13.88
N ILE A 9 28.39 -0.26 12.64
CA ILE A 9 28.68 -1.46 11.84
C ILE A 9 29.66 -2.39 12.57
N GLN A 10 30.72 -1.84 13.17
CA GLN A 10 31.70 -2.61 13.94
C GLN A 10 31.02 -3.33 15.12
N GLY A 11 30.13 -2.67 15.86
CA GLY A 11 29.39 -3.27 16.97
C GLY A 11 28.49 -4.45 16.53
N TYR A 12 27.86 -4.38 15.37
CA TYR A 12 27.06 -5.50 14.84
C TYR A 12 27.96 -6.68 14.40
N ARG A 13 29.11 -6.43 13.79
CA ARG A 13 30.09 -7.47 13.46
C ARG A 13 30.66 -8.17 14.70
N GLU A 14 30.89 -7.43 15.78
CA GLU A 14 31.31 -8.01 17.06
C GLU A 14 30.21 -8.85 17.68
N LYS A 15 28.97 -8.37 17.68
CA LYS A 15 27.81 -9.12 18.19
C LYS A 15 27.62 -10.44 17.47
N TYR A 16 27.75 -10.46 16.15
CA TYR A 16 27.56 -11.64 15.31
C TYR A 16 28.87 -12.30 14.87
N ALA A 17 29.93 -12.16 15.69
CA ALA A 17 31.25 -12.73 15.38
C ALA A 17 31.23 -14.25 15.21
N ASN A 18 30.31 -14.95 15.88
CA ASN A 18 30.19 -16.41 15.71
C ASN A 18 29.66 -16.78 14.34
N VAL A 19 28.69 -16.03 13.78
CA VAL A 19 28.18 -16.22 12.42
C VAL A 19 29.29 -16.02 11.41
N LEU A 20 30.06 -14.96 11.54
CA LEU A 20 31.18 -14.68 10.65
C LEU A 20 32.28 -15.74 10.76
N ARG A 21 32.60 -16.22 11.97
CA ARG A 21 33.55 -17.29 12.23
C ARG A 21 33.08 -18.60 11.58
N HIS A 22 31.79 -18.93 11.70
CA HIS A 22 31.21 -20.12 11.11
C HIS A 22 31.51 -20.22 9.60
N TYR A 23 31.31 -19.14 8.85
CA TYR A 23 31.53 -19.14 7.39
C TYR A 23 32.98 -18.86 6.96
N SER A 24 33.84 -18.36 7.87
CA SER A 24 35.27 -18.12 7.57
C SER A 24 36.14 -19.39 7.64
N GLN A 25 35.65 -20.46 8.26
CA GLN A 25 36.43 -21.68 8.48
C GLN A 25 36.63 -22.53 7.22
N GLN A 26 35.80 -22.36 6.20
CA GLN A 26 35.85 -23.13 4.96
C GLN A 26 35.95 -22.21 3.73
N ALA A 27 36.93 -22.47 2.87
CA ALA A 27 37.10 -21.68 1.64
C ALA A 27 35.89 -21.78 0.68
N THR A 28 35.15 -22.88 0.74
CA THR A 28 33.91 -23.09 -0.02
C THR A 28 32.77 -22.15 0.39
N ASP A 29 32.82 -21.60 1.59
CA ASP A 29 31.77 -20.74 2.14
C ASP A 29 32.02 -19.24 1.92
N SER A 30 32.99 -18.89 1.07
CA SER A 30 33.36 -17.49 0.82
C SER A 30 32.18 -16.61 0.36
N LEU A 31 31.25 -17.14 -0.41
CA LEU A 31 30.02 -16.41 -0.79
C LEU A 31 29.01 -16.32 0.36
N LYS A 32 28.89 -17.35 1.19
CA LYS A 32 28.04 -17.31 2.39
C LYS A 32 28.60 -16.32 3.41
N TYR A 33 29.93 -16.25 3.56
CA TYR A 33 30.57 -15.23 4.39
C TYR A 33 30.24 -13.80 3.93
N LYS A 34 30.28 -13.56 2.59
CA LYS A 34 29.87 -12.26 2.03
C LYS A 34 28.37 -11.99 2.22
N ALA A 35 27.55 -13.03 2.15
CA ALA A 35 26.10 -12.92 2.43
C ALA A 35 25.85 -12.58 3.90
N ALA A 36 26.56 -13.21 4.84
CA ALA A 36 26.50 -12.90 6.27
C ALA A 36 26.92 -11.44 6.54
N LEU A 37 28.02 -11.00 5.94
CA LEU A 37 28.45 -9.60 6.02
C LEU A 37 27.38 -8.63 5.52
N PHE A 38 26.74 -8.93 4.38
CA PHE A 38 25.68 -8.09 3.83
C PHE A 38 24.51 -7.94 4.81
N ILE A 39 24.05 -9.03 5.44
CA ILE A 39 22.96 -9.00 6.41
C ILE A 39 23.39 -8.21 7.66
N ILE A 40 24.54 -8.51 8.22
CA ILE A 40 25.01 -7.90 9.48
C ILE A 40 25.28 -6.40 9.32
N ASP A 41 25.94 -6.01 8.24
CA ASP A 41 26.32 -4.61 7.98
C ASP A 41 25.09 -3.70 7.72
N ASN A 42 23.98 -4.30 7.27
CA ASN A 42 22.75 -3.56 6.97
C ASN A 42 21.64 -3.78 8.02
N MET A 43 21.89 -4.49 9.12
CA MET A 43 20.88 -4.80 10.12
C MET A 43 20.45 -3.56 10.96
N GLU A 44 21.36 -2.61 11.16
CA GLU A 44 21.08 -1.42 11.97
C GLU A 44 19.87 -0.64 11.45
N GLY A 45 18.89 -0.40 12.34
CA GLY A 45 17.66 0.32 12.05
C GLY A 45 16.49 -0.56 11.63
N HIS A 46 16.70 -1.86 11.36
CA HIS A 46 15.62 -2.82 11.30
C HIS A 46 15.10 -3.10 12.70
N CYS A 47 13.77 -3.15 12.84
CA CYS A 47 13.10 -3.30 14.13
C CYS A 47 11.89 -4.25 13.98
N SER A 48 11.51 -4.85 15.11
CA SER A 48 10.37 -5.74 15.24
C SER A 48 9.37 -5.20 16.28
N PRO A 49 8.06 -5.25 16.01
CA PRO A 49 7.05 -5.07 17.05
C PRO A 49 6.95 -6.34 17.90
N GLU A 50 7.33 -6.26 19.15
CA GLU A 50 7.40 -7.35 20.13
C GLU A 50 6.57 -7.02 21.38
N GLY A 51 6.42 -7.97 22.30
CA GLY A 51 5.81 -7.78 23.60
C GLY A 51 4.53 -8.58 23.81
N VAL A 52 4.02 -8.51 25.04
CA VAL A 52 2.93 -9.37 25.53
C VAL A 52 1.68 -9.31 24.65
N ALA A 53 1.32 -8.13 24.15
CA ALA A 53 0.17 -7.99 23.27
C ALA A 53 0.36 -8.70 21.92
N MET A 54 1.57 -8.62 21.33
CA MET A 54 1.92 -9.32 20.09
C MET A 54 1.91 -10.82 20.29
N ASP A 55 2.56 -11.32 21.35
CA ASP A 55 2.65 -12.74 21.66
C ASP A 55 1.27 -13.37 21.83
N LYS A 56 0.39 -12.73 22.61
CA LYS A 56 -0.98 -13.20 22.83
C LYS A 56 -1.80 -13.17 21.56
N TYR A 57 -1.67 -12.12 20.76
CA TYR A 57 -2.38 -12.00 19.50
C TYR A 57 -1.97 -13.10 18.51
N ILE A 58 -0.67 -13.32 18.36
CA ILE A 58 -0.11 -14.35 17.47
C ILE A 58 -0.49 -15.74 17.97
N ALA A 59 -0.33 -16.02 19.26
CA ALA A 59 -0.73 -17.30 19.87
C ALA A 59 -2.21 -17.59 19.64
N HIS A 60 -3.09 -16.59 19.78
CA HIS A 60 -4.50 -16.76 19.48
C HIS A 60 -4.74 -17.10 18.00
N ILE A 61 -4.09 -16.41 17.07
CA ILE A 61 -4.18 -16.69 15.64
C ILE A 61 -3.73 -18.12 15.33
N GLN A 62 -2.65 -18.60 15.93
CA GLN A 62 -2.14 -19.95 15.71
C GLN A 62 -3.12 -21.05 16.14
N THR A 63 -4.02 -20.78 17.09
CA THR A 63 -5.08 -21.70 17.48
C THR A 63 -6.30 -21.67 16.54
N MET A 64 -6.41 -20.65 15.67
CA MET A 64 -7.51 -20.56 14.72
C MET A 64 -7.31 -21.51 13.55
N LYS A 65 -8.33 -22.30 13.22
CA LYS A 65 -8.32 -23.11 11.99
C LYS A 65 -8.48 -22.24 10.74
N LYS A 66 -9.19 -21.13 10.87
CA LYS A 66 -9.39 -20.09 9.85
C LYS A 66 -9.99 -18.85 10.51
N ALA A 67 -9.47 -17.68 10.23
CA ALA A 67 -10.07 -16.45 10.73
C ALA A 67 -11.46 -16.23 10.15
N LYS A 68 -12.47 -16.07 11.03
CA LYS A 68 -13.88 -15.96 10.64
C LYS A 68 -14.22 -14.61 10.01
N GLY A 69 -13.62 -13.53 10.45
CA GLY A 69 -13.88 -12.20 9.92
C GLY A 69 -12.95 -11.11 10.46
N ILE A 70 -12.96 -9.98 9.80
CA ILE A 70 -12.13 -8.83 10.21
C ILE A 70 -12.50 -8.29 11.59
N ARG A 71 -13.79 -8.31 11.94
CA ARG A 71 -14.26 -7.84 13.26
C ARG A 71 -13.73 -8.70 14.39
N GLU A 72 -13.65 -10.00 14.19
CA GLU A 72 -13.09 -10.95 15.17
C GLU A 72 -11.60 -10.68 15.37
N LEU A 73 -10.84 -10.53 14.28
CA LEU A 73 -9.42 -10.20 14.34
C LEU A 73 -9.16 -8.86 15.05
N GLN A 74 -9.98 -7.85 14.76
CA GLN A 74 -9.90 -6.54 15.43
C GLN A 74 -10.24 -6.65 16.92
N ALA A 75 -11.27 -7.39 17.28
CA ALA A 75 -11.65 -7.61 18.68
C ALA A 75 -10.56 -8.36 19.45
N THR A 76 -9.97 -9.40 18.85
CA THR A 76 -8.84 -10.13 19.44
C THR A 76 -7.64 -9.22 19.65
N TRP A 77 -7.30 -8.37 18.65
CA TRP A 77 -6.23 -7.40 18.80
C TRP A 77 -6.48 -6.42 19.95
N GLN A 78 -7.69 -5.87 20.05
CA GLN A 78 -8.07 -4.98 21.15
C GLN A 78 -8.05 -5.67 22.52
N ALA A 79 -8.39 -6.96 22.56
CA ALA A 79 -8.28 -7.76 23.80
C ALA A 79 -6.81 -7.95 24.19
N SER A 80 -5.93 -8.28 23.25
CA SER A 80 -4.49 -8.45 23.51
C SER A 80 -3.83 -7.19 24.06
N LEU A 81 -4.24 -6.00 23.58
CA LEU A 81 -3.74 -4.70 24.07
C LEU A 81 -4.14 -4.38 25.52
N LYS A 82 -5.14 -5.06 26.08
CA LYS A 82 -5.48 -4.92 27.51
C LYS A 82 -4.54 -5.70 28.42
N ASP A 83 -3.82 -6.66 27.87
CA ASP A 83 -2.94 -7.57 28.61
C ASP A 83 -1.47 -7.12 28.64
N GLY A 84 -1.12 -6.13 27.81
CA GLY A 84 0.24 -5.57 27.74
C GLY A 84 0.45 -4.68 26.55
N ASP A 85 1.65 -4.14 26.45
CA ASP A 85 2.07 -3.21 25.41
C ASP A 85 2.79 -3.94 24.25
N VAL A 86 3.02 -3.18 23.19
CA VAL A 86 3.89 -3.53 22.07
C VAL A 86 5.05 -2.58 22.03
N ASP A 87 6.24 -3.14 22.12
CA ASP A 87 7.51 -2.44 22.03
C ASP A 87 8.10 -2.60 20.61
N ILE A 88 8.75 -1.54 20.14
CA ILE A 88 9.52 -1.62 18.91
C ILE A 88 10.98 -1.86 19.30
N VAL A 89 11.44 -3.08 19.10
CA VAL A 89 12.80 -3.48 19.48
C VAL A 89 13.69 -3.62 18.23
N PRO A 90 15.00 -3.32 18.34
CA PRO A 90 15.91 -3.54 17.22
C PRO A 90 16.03 -5.05 16.91
N ASP A 91 16.18 -5.38 15.63
CA ASP A 91 16.31 -6.79 15.20
C ASP A 91 17.47 -7.49 15.91
N SER A 92 18.51 -6.76 16.25
CA SER A 92 19.62 -7.31 17.03
C SER A 92 19.23 -7.84 18.43
N ALA A 93 18.06 -7.49 18.96
CA ALA A 93 17.57 -8.02 20.23
C ALA A 93 16.84 -9.37 20.07
N VAL A 94 16.31 -9.66 18.91
CA VAL A 94 15.48 -10.85 18.65
C VAL A 94 16.10 -11.85 17.68
N VAL A 95 17.04 -11.43 16.85
CA VAL A 95 17.74 -12.27 15.88
C VAL A 95 18.95 -12.92 16.54
N SER A 96 19.02 -14.25 16.58
CA SER A 96 20.14 -15.01 17.13
C SER A 96 21.16 -15.41 16.04
N ASP A 97 22.37 -15.81 16.48
CA ASP A 97 23.41 -16.37 15.63
C ASP A 97 22.91 -17.62 14.87
N ASP A 98 22.24 -18.54 15.59
CA ASP A 98 21.72 -19.79 15.03
C ASP A 98 20.64 -19.53 13.98
N PHE A 99 19.78 -18.52 14.23
CA PHE A 99 18.81 -18.10 13.22
C PHE A 99 19.50 -17.60 11.96
N LEU A 100 20.49 -16.71 12.09
CA LEU A 100 21.19 -16.16 10.91
C LEU A 100 21.91 -17.24 10.11
N ILE A 101 22.60 -18.17 10.77
CA ILE A 101 23.27 -19.29 10.10
C ILE A 101 22.24 -20.13 9.34
N ASN A 102 21.16 -20.52 9.99
CA ASN A 102 20.11 -21.32 9.38
C ASN A 102 19.43 -20.59 8.20
N ASP A 103 19.09 -19.30 8.36
CA ASP A 103 18.39 -18.52 7.34
C ASP A 103 19.28 -18.26 6.11
N ILE A 104 20.56 -17.95 6.32
CA ILE A 104 21.55 -17.77 5.24
C ILE A 104 21.75 -19.08 4.48
N ASP A 105 21.91 -20.21 5.18
CA ASP A 105 22.09 -21.51 4.55
C ASP A 105 20.86 -21.93 3.72
N ASN A 106 19.67 -21.73 4.26
CA ASN A 106 18.42 -21.98 3.56
C ASN A 106 18.27 -21.10 2.32
N ALA A 107 18.52 -19.80 2.43
CA ALA A 107 18.44 -18.86 1.31
C ALA A 107 19.46 -19.20 0.23
N PHE A 108 20.72 -19.50 0.64
CA PHE A 108 21.81 -19.81 -0.26
C PHE A 108 21.57 -21.13 -0.99
N SER A 109 21.14 -22.18 -0.29
CA SER A 109 20.77 -23.47 -0.87
C SER A 109 19.65 -23.33 -1.90
N THR A 110 18.59 -22.59 -1.54
CA THR A 110 17.47 -22.32 -2.47
C THR A 110 17.93 -21.60 -3.72
N TRP A 111 18.78 -20.57 -3.60
CA TRP A 111 19.34 -19.87 -4.74
C TRP A 111 20.20 -20.77 -5.61
N GLN A 112 21.11 -21.57 -5.01
CA GLN A 112 22.02 -22.48 -5.74
C GLN A 112 21.28 -23.59 -6.49
N GLN A 113 20.18 -24.09 -5.93
CA GLN A 113 19.36 -25.16 -6.53
C GLN A 113 18.28 -24.62 -7.49
N SER A 114 18.10 -23.31 -7.54
CA SER A 114 17.09 -22.67 -8.37
C SER A 114 17.42 -22.84 -9.85
N GLN A 115 16.39 -23.13 -10.67
CA GLN A 115 16.49 -23.18 -12.14
C GLN A 115 16.94 -21.84 -12.74
N TRP A 116 16.84 -20.76 -11.97
CA TRP A 116 17.15 -19.40 -12.41
C TRP A 116 18.47 -18.85 -11.86
N LYS A 117 19.28 -19.70 -11.25
CA LYS A 117 20.54 -19.30 -10.60
C LYS A 117 21.42 -18.45 -11.51
N ASP A 118 21.56 -18.84 -12.78
CA ASP A 118 22.44 -18.15 -13.73
C ASP A 118 21.91 -16.77 -14.15
N SER A 119 20.60 -16.54 -14.03
CA SER A 119 19.95 -15.25 -14.27
C SER A 119 19.82 -14.39 -13.02
N VAL A 120 20.22 -14.90 -11.84
CA VAL A 120 20.18 -14.21 -10.55
C VAL A 120 21.61 -14.09 -10.00
N PRO A 121 22.34 -13.02 -10.35
CA PRO A 121 23.70 -12.80 -9.85
C PRO A 121 23.72 -12.64 -8.33
N PHE A 122 24.87 -12.87 -7.71
CA PHE A 122 25.03 -12.84 -6.25
C PHE A 122 24.59 -11.52 -5.62
N SER A 123 24.84 -10.39 -6.27
CA SER A 123 24.37 -9.08 -5.79
C SER A 123 22.85 -8.95 -5.73
N LEU A 124 22.14 -9.57 -6.68
CA LEU A 124 20.68 -9.61 -6.70
C LEU A 124 20.15 -10.57 -5.62
N PHE A 125 20.80 -11.72 -5.46
CA PHE A 125 20.53 -12.66 -4.37
C PHE A 125 20.61 -11.96 -3.00
N CYS A 126 21.71 -11.25 -2.73
CA CYS A 126 21.92 -10.56 -1.45
C CYS A 126 20.81 -9.53 -1.16
N ARG A 127 20.30 -8.82 -2.17
CA ARG A 127 19.31 -7.76 -1.94
C ARG A 127 17.87 -8.25 -1.93
N TYR A 128 17.51 -9.29 -2.69
CA TYR A 128 16.12 -9.61 -2.97
C TYR A 128 15.71 -11.07 -2.71
N ILE A 129 16.64 -11.95 -2.29
CA ILE A 129 16.36 -13.32 -1.85
C ILE A 129 16.84 -13.54 -0.42
N LEU A 130 18.08 -13.18 -0.15
CA LEU A 130 18.75 -13.41 1.13
C LEU A 130 18.07 -12.75 2.35
N PRO A 131 17.59 -11.47 2.30
CA PRO A 131 17.12 -10.83 3.50
C PRO A 131 15.94 -11.55 4.15
N TYR A 132 16.06 -11.81 5.44
CA TYR A 132 14.99 -12.38 6.27
C TYR A 132 13.86 -11.38 6.51
N ARG A 133 14.17 -10.10 6.50
CA ARG A 133 13.23 -8.97 6.67
C ARG A 133 12.71 -8.52 5.30
N ILE A 134 11.41 -8.24 5.23
CA ILE A 134 10.75 -7.80 3.99
C ILE A 134 10.35 -6.34 4.10
N ASN A 135 9.78 -5.94 5.26
CA ASN A 135 9.43 -4.58 5.61
C ASN A 135 9.66 -4.37 7.12
N ASP A 136 8.63 -4.08 7.89
CA ASP A 136 8.61 -3.77 9.33
C ASP A 136 7.74 -4.79 10.11
N GLU A 137 7.63 -6.00 9.60
CA GLU A 137 6.83 -7.06 10.21
C GLU A 137 7.43 -7.57 11.52
N HIS A 138 6.59 -8.15 12.38
CA HIS A 138 7.00 -8.93 13.55
C HIS A 138 8.02 -10.01 13.16
N PHE A 139 9.02 -10.23 14.03
CA PHE A 139 10.03 -11.28 13.83
C PHE A 139 9.49 -12.64 14.25
N GLY A 140 8.92 -13.38 13.30
CA GLY A 140 8.33 -14.71 13.52
C GLY A 140 9.31 -15.88 13.37
N GLY A 141 10.62 -15.62 13.25
CA GLY A 141 11.62 -16.68 13.07
C GLY A 141 11.65 -17.27 11.65
N ASN A 142 11.94 -18.57 11.54
CA ASN A 142 12.19 -19.25 10.26
C ASN A 142 10.89 -19.49 9.47
N TRP A 143 10.66 -18.69 8.45
CA TRP A 143 9.52 -18.80 7.55
C TRP A 143 9.87 -19.48 6.20
N ARG A 144 11.17 -19.57 5.81
CA ARG A 144 11.58 -20.04 4.47
C ARG A 144 11.18 -21.48 4.22
N GLU A 145 11.56 -22.38 5.11
CA GLU A 145 11.32 -23.81 4.93
C GLU A 145 9.82 -24.17 4.95
N PRO A 146 9.00 -23.70 5.90
CA PRO A 146 7.57 -23.93 5.87
C PRO A 146 6.89 -23.43 4.60
N LEU A 147 7.24 -22.22 4.14
CA LEU A 147 6.66 -21.65 2.93
C LEU A 147 7.14 -22.39 1.66
N ARG A 148 8.41 -22.78 1.59
CA ARG A 148 8.92 -23.60 0.48
C ARG A 148 8.20 -24.94 0.42
N LYS A 149 7.99 -25.61 1.56
CA LYS A 149 7.26 -26.87 1.64
C LYS A 149 5.81 -26.71 1.16
N GLN A 150 5.15 -25.63 1.54
CA GLN A 150 3.76 -25.37 1.18
C GLN A 150 3.57 -24.98 -0.28
N TYR A 151 4.47 -24.16 -0.84
CA TYR A 151 4.28 -23.54 -2.15
C TYR A 151 5.21 -24.08 -3.24
N GLY A 152 6.19 -24.93 -2.93
CA GLY A 152 7.22 -25.39 -3.88
C GLY A 152 6.65 -26.10 -5.11
N ALA A 153 5.62 -26.92 -4.93
CA ALA A 153 4.98 -27.63 -6.04
C ALA A 153 4.35 -26.68 -7.10
N VAL A 154 4.08 -25.42 -6.75
CA VAL A 154 3.50 -24.42 -7.68
C VAL A 154 4.44 -24.10 -8.85
N ILE A 155 5.75 -24.22 -8.63
CA ILE A 155 6.79 -23.88 -9.61
C ILE A 155 7.56 -25.10 -10.14
N GLU A 156 7.14 -26.29 -9.79
CA GLU A 156 7.79 -27.52 -10.28
C GLU A 156 7.70 -27.60 -11.80
N GLY A 157 8.84 -27.78 -12.47
CA GLY A 157 8.94 -27.83 -13.93
C GLY A 157 8.72 -26.49 -14.66
N VAL A 158 8.64 -25.37 -13.96
CA VAL A 158 8.42 -24.04 -14.54
C VAL A 158 9.75 -23.34 -14.81
N ALA A 159 10.26 -23.40 -16.03
CA ALA A 159 11.54 -22.81 -16.42
C ALA A 159 11.51 -21.25 -16.51
N ASP A 160 10.40 -20.65 -16.90
CA ASP A 160 10.25 -19.20 -17.01
C ASP A 160 9.95 -18.57 -15.64
N ILE A 161 10.87 -17.76 -15.12
CA ILE A 161 10.77 -17.09 -13.82
C ILE A 161 9.57 -16.14 -13.74
N ARG A 162 9.14 -15.50 -14.85
CA ARG A 162 7.96 -14.63 -14.91
C ARG A 162 6.67 -15.43 -14.76
N LYS A 163 6.65 -16.60 -15.40
CA LYS A 163 5.54 -17.54 -15.23
C LYS A 163 5.50 -18.06 -13.80
N ALA A 164 6.65 -18.40 -13.21
CA ALA A 164 6.75 -18.80 -11.82
C ALA A 164 6.21 -17.70 -10.87
N PHE A 165 6.66 -16.46 -11.03
CA PHE A 165 6.16 -15.32 -10.28
C PHE A 165 4.62 -15.20 -10.35
N THR A 166 4.06 -15.29 -11.56
CA THR A 166 2.62 -15.17 -11.78
C THR A 166 1.85 -16.30 -11.10
N LEU A 167 2.32 -17.54 -11.22
CA LEU A 167 1.68 -18.72 -10.61
C LEU A 167 1.71 -18.65 -9.08
N VAL A 168 2.85 -18.27 -8.50
CA VAL A 168 2.99 -18.08 -7.05
C VAL A 168 2.06 -16.98 -6.56
N ARG A 169 2.06 -15.82 -7.23
CA ARG A 169 1.16 -14.71 -6.90
C ARG A 169 -0.30 -15.15 -6.92
N ASP A 170 -0.74 -15.82 -7.97
CA ASP A 170 -2.13 -16.25 -8.13
C ASP A 170 -2.51 -17.29 -7.07
N THR A 171 -1.58 -18.17 -6.70
CA THR A 171 -1.79 -19.17 -5.65
C THR A 171 -1.88 -18.52 -4.27
N VAL A 172 -0.95 -17.63 -3.92
CA VAL A 172 -0.98 -16.90 -2.63
C VAL A 172 -2.25 -16.06 -2.53
N PHE A 173 -2.70 -15.42 -3.61
CA PHE A 173 -3.90 -14.57 -3.59
C PHE A 173 -5.22 -15.36 -3.51
N LYS A 174 -5.21 -16.66 -3.79
CA LYS A 174 -6.34 -17.55 -3.47
C LYS A 174 -6.42 -17.89 -1.98
N VAL A 175 -5.26 -17.91 -1.32
CA VAL A 175 -5.17 -18.20 0.13
C VAL A 175 -5.47 -16.95 0.96
N ILE A 176 -4.92 -15.78 0.55
CA ILE A 176 -5.02 -14.53 1.31
C ILE A 176 -5.91 -13.49 0.63
N ALA A 177 -7.10 -13.27 1.19
CA ALA A 177 -8.04 -12.28 0.67
C ALA A 177 -7.63 -10.86 1.05
N LEU A 178 -7.86 -9.90 0.14
CA LEU A 178 -7.69 -8.48 0.46
C LEU A 178 -8.75 -8.04 1.46
N SER A 179 -8.34 -7.35 2.52
CA SER A 179 -9.21 -6.82 3.57
C SER A 179 -8.69 -5.47 4.09
N ASN A 180 -9.44 -4.86 5.01
CA ASN A 180 -8.92 -3.73 5.78
C ASN A 180 -7.94 -4.22 6.85
N SER A 181 -7.18 -3.31 7.44
CA SER A 181 -6.29 -3.60 8.56
C SER A 181 -7.08 -4.06 9.79
N TYR A 182 -6.54 -5.02 10.49
CA TYR A 182 -7.10 -5.60 11.73
C TYR A 182 -6.14 -5.53 12.91
N CYS A 183 -4.88 -5.25 12.65
CA CYS A 183 -3.81 -5.01 13.61
C CYS A 183 -3.04 -3.75 13.20
N LYS A 184 -2.48 -3.04 14.17
CA LYS A 184 -1.66 -1.84 13.90
C LYS A 184 -0.33 -2.19 13.24
N TYR A 185 0.21 -3.37 13.55
CA TYR A 185 1.52 -3.82 13.11
C TYR A 185 1.41 -4.91 12.05
N ASN A 186 2.42 -5.03 11.22
CA ASN A 186 2.53 -6.11 10.27
C ASN A 186 2.92 -7.41 11.01
N LEU A 187 2.20 -8.48 10.69
CA LEU A 187 2.47 -9.82 11.21
C LEU A 187 3.57 -10.49 10.39
N ASP A 188 4.27 -11.44 11.00
CA ASP A 188 5.20 -12.30 10.29
C ASP A 188 4.51 -13.11 9.18
N PRO A 189 5.26 -13.60 8.16
CA PRO A 189 4.69 -14.28 7.01
C PRO A 189 3.86 -15.52 7.36
N LEU A 190 4.25 -16.32 8.36
CA LEU A 190 3.53 -17.56 8.72
C LEU A 190 2.20 -17.25 9.39
N THR A 191 2.20 -16.32 10.34
CA THR A 191 0.97 -15.86 10.99
C THR A 191 0.00 -15.23 9.98
N CYS A 192 0.51 -14.41 9.05
CA CYS A 192 -0.28 -13.83 7.97
C CYS A 192 -0.92 -14.91 7.07
N ASN A 193 -0.18 -15.96 6.76
CA ASN A 193 -0.66 -17.10 5.96
C ASN A 193 -1.82 -17.86 6.66
N ILE A 194 -1.75 -18.01 7.98
CA ILE A 194 -2.82 -18.64 8.79
C ILE A 194 -4.09 -17.77 8.78
N VAL A 195 -3.96 -16.46 8.95
CA VAL A 195 -5.09 -15.53 8.96
C VAL A 195 -5.86 -15.56 7.64
N GLY A 196 -5.20 -15.71 6.51
CA GLY A 196 -5.80 -15.82 5.19
C GLY A 196 -6.51 -14.55 4.70
N ARG A 197 -6.24 -13.39 5.31
CA ARG A 197 -6.68 -12.06 4.86
C ARG A 197 -5.76 -10.97 5.36
N ALA A 198 -5.54 -9.93 4.56
CA ALA A 198 -4.68 -8.81 4.92
C ALA A 198 -4.95 -7.58 4.05
N GLU A 199 -4.46 -6.43 4.48
CA GLU A 199 -4.33 -5.25 3.62
C GLU A 199 -3.19 -5.42 2.58
N CYS A 200 -3.04 -4.47 1.67
CA CYS A 200 -2.12 -4.61 0.53
C CYS A 200 -0.66 -4.80 0.97
N SER A 201 -0.14 -4.06 1.95
CA SER A 201 1.24 -4.19 2.42
C SER A 201 1.49 -5.54 3.10
N GLN A 202 0.61 -5.96 3.98
CA GLN A 202 0.70 -7.25 4.67
C GLN A 202 0.60 -8.44 3.68
N ARG A 203 -0.27 -8.34 2.64
CA ARG A 203 -0.31 -9.34 1.56
C ARG A 203 1.00 -9.41 0.79
N CYS A 204 1.63 -8.26 0.56
CA CYS A 204 2.92 -8.20 -0.12
C CYS A 204 4.04 -8.82 0.72
N ILE A 205 4.02 -8.66 2.06
CA ILE A 205 4.98 -9.32 2.96
C ILE A 205 4.91 -10.84 2.77
N LEU A 206 3.72 -11.44 2.85
CA LEU A 206 3.58 -12.89 2.62
C LEU A 206 4.03 -13.28 1.20
N LEU A 207 3.58 -12.54 0.18
CA LEU A 207 3.92 -12.89 -1.21
C LEU A 207 5.42 -12.82 -1.48
N VAL A 208 6.11 -11.78 -0.99
CA VAL A 208 7.56 -11.63 -1.12
C VAL A 208 8.29 -12.72 -0.33
N ALA A 209 7.80 -13.09 0.88
CA ALA A 209 8.35 -14.20 1.64
C ALA A 209 8.28 -15.52 0.86
N VAL A 210 7.12 -15.84 0.28
CA VAL A 210 6.96 -17.04 -0.56
C VAL A 210 7.88 -16.99 -1.78
N MET A 211 7.97 -15.84 -2.48
CA MET A 211 8.88 -15.68 -3.62
C MET A 211 10.34 -15.96 -3.22
N ARG A 212 10.81 -15.33 -2.14
CA ARG A 212 12.19 -15.52 -1.64
C ARG A 212 12.45 -16.95 -1.17
N ALA A 213 11.47 -17.60 -0.53
CA ALA A 213 11.55 -19.00 -0.14
C ALA A 213 11.68 -19.95 -1.34
N LEU A 214 11.23 -19.53 -2.53
CA LEU A 214 11.27 -20.26 -3.78
C LEU A 214 12.43 -19.81 -4.70
N GLY A 215 13.33 -18.95 -4.24
CA GLY A 215 14.48 -18.47 -5.01
C GLY A 215 14.14 -17.40 -6.07
N ILE A 216 12.97 -16.77 -5.98
CA ILE A 216 12.56 -15.68 -6.86
C ILE A 216 12.92 -14.34 -6.21
N PRO A 217 13.77 -13.49 -6.83
CA PRO A 217 14.18 -12.22 -6.27
C PRO A 217 13.00 -11.23 -6.26
N ALA A 218 12.51 -10.87 -5.08
CA ALA A 218 11.33 -10.06 -4.92
C ALA A 218 11.44 -9.04 -3.80
N ALA A 219 10.74 -7.91 -4.00
CA ALA A 219 10.60 -6.82 -3.04
C ALA A 219 9.17 -6.25 -3.07
N ILE A 220 8.86 -5.40 -2.09
CA ILE A 220 7.64 -4.60 -2.10
C ILE A 220 7.94 -3.28 -2.80
N ASP A 221 7.19 -2.98 -3.84
CA ASP A 221 7.13 -1.68 -4.46
C ASP A 221 5.79 -1.01 -4.13
N GLY A 222 5.77 0.32 -4.13
CA GLY A 222 4.53 1.02 -3.87
C GLY A 222 4.61 2.53 -4.08
N THR A 223 3.44 3.13 -4.10
CA THR A 223 3.30 4.59 -4.12
C THR A 223 2.84 5.09 -2.76
N PRO A 224 3.52 6.09 -2.16
CA PRO A 224 3.08 6.67 -0.90
C PRO A 224 1.68 7.28 -1.02
N MET A 225 1.34 7.78 -2.20
CA MET A 225 0.04 8.39 -2.46
C MET A 225 -0.28 8.43 -3.95
N TRP A 226 -1.55 8.21 -4.28
CA TRP A 226 -2.08 8.48 -5.61
C TRP A 226 -2.29 9.98 -5.80
N ALA A 227 -1.90 10.50 -6.96
CA ALA A 227 -1.99 11.94 -7.30
C ALA A 227 -3.39 12.38 -7.73
N ASP A 228 -4.40 11.89 -7.09
CA ASP A 228 -5.77 12.32 -7.37
C ASP A 228 -6.43 12.88 -6.10
N TYR A 229 -7.55 12.33 -5.72
CA TYR A 229 -8.28 12.71 -4.50
C TYR A 229 -8.10 11.68 -3.37
N SER A 230 -7.40 10.59 -3.63
CA SER A 230 -7.23 9.51 -2.65
C SER A 230 -6.32 9.96 -1.51
N ASN A 231 -6.63 9.51 -0.30
CA ASN A 231 -5.79 9.68 0.88
C ASN A 231 -4.97 8.42 1.19
N LYS A 232 -4.84 7.51 0.21
CA LYS A 232 -4.18 6.21 0.37
C LYS A 232 -3.10 6.03 -0.68
N GLY A 233 -2.03 5.36 -0.27
CA GLY A 233 -1.06 4.76 -1.15
C GLY A 233 -1.49 3.36 -1.61
N HIS A 234 -0.56 2.63 -2.17
CA HIS A 234 -0.71 1.22 -2.52
C HIS A 234 0.65 0.53 -2.53
N ALA A 235 0.65 -0.75 -2.19
CA ALA A 235 1.82 -1.61 -2.25
C ALA A 235 1.52 -2.85 -3.11
N TRP A 236 2.53 -3.32 -3.83
CA TRP A 236 2.48 -4.55 -4.62
C TRP A 236 3.84 -5.25 -4.59
N ALA A 237 3.85 -6.55 -4.87
CA ALA A 237 5.10 -7.27 -5.02
C ALA A 237 5.68 -7.07 -6.42
N ALA A 238 6.98 -6.88 -6.48
CA ALA A 238 7.75 -6.77 -7.71
C ALA A 238 8.89 -7.80 -7.69
N MET A 239 9.14 -8.43 -8.83
CA MET A 239 10.32 -9.25 -9.07
C MET A 239 11.37 -8.41 -9.78
N ILE A 240 12.61 -8.50 -9.32
CA ILE A 240 13.74 -7.80 -9.90
C ILE A 240 14.54 -8.79 -10.74
N MET A 241 14.73 -8.49 -12.01
CA MET A 241 15.41 -9.37 -12.95
C MET A 241 16.91 -9.11 -12.97
N GLY A 242 17.67 -10.08 -13.45
CA GLY A 242 19.13 -10.01 -13.50
C GLY A 242 19.70 -8.88 -14.34
N ASN A 243 18.95 -8.40 -15.32
CA ASN A 243 19.27 -7.21 -16.13
C ASN A 243 18.86 -5.87 -15.46
N GLY A 244 18.30 -5.91 -14.24
CA GLY A 244 17.82 -4.75 -13.51
C GLY A 244 16.37 -4.35 -13.78
N ASP A 245 15.69 -5.00 -14.73
CA ASP A 245 14.29 -4.74 -15.03
C ASP A 245 13.38 -5.18 -13.86
N THR A 246 12.28 -4.47 -13.72
CA THR A 246 11.22 -4.81 -12.77
C THR A 246 10.08 -5.52 -13.49
N TYR A 247 9.56 -6.58 -12.88
CA TYR A 247 8.40 -7.31 -13.35
C TYR A 247 7.33 -7.37 -12.25
N THR A 248 6.09 -7.02 -12.59
CA THR A 248 4.95 -7.18 -11.68
C THR A 248 3.67 -7.48 -12.45
N VAL A 249 2.66 -7.98 -11.74
CA VAL A 249 1.32 -8.22 -12.30
C VAL A 249 0.29 -7.55 -11.39
N PHE A 250 -0.42 -6.55 -11.91
CA PHE A 250 -1.44 -5.83 -11.17
C PHE A 250 -2.75 -6.61 -11.04
N GLU A 251 -3.41 -6.51 -9.88
CA GLU A 251 -4.56 -7.35 -9.50
C GLU A 251 -5.79 -7.25 -10.42
N LYS A 252 -6.02 -6.11 -11.05
CA LYS A 252 -7.22 -5.86 -11.87
C LYS A 252 -7.07 -6.17 -13.35
N ALA A 253 -5.93 -6.65 -13.77
CA ALA A 253 -5.76 -7.08 -15.14
C ALA A 253 -6.40 -8.46 -15.32
N LYS A 254 -7.69 -8.51 -15.73
CA LYS A 254 -8.37 -9.76 -16.13
C LYS A 254 -7.60 -10.50 -17.25
N GLU A 255 -6.86 -9.76 -18.03
CA GLU A 255 -5.81 -10.22 -18.91
C GLU A 255 -4.60 -9.33 -18.61
N ALA A 256 -3.76 -9.74 -17.67
CA ALA A 256 -2.51 -9.05 -17.43
C ALA A 256 -1.72 -9.05 -18.73
N LYS A 257 -1.73 -7.93 -19.47
CA LYS A 257 -0.64 -7.64 -20.37
C LYS A 257 0.58 -7.66 -19.48
N ARG A 258 1.29 -8.77 -19.52
CA ARG A 258 2.50 -9.00 -18.76
C ARG A 258 3.51 -7.97 -19.22
N LEU A 259 3.72 -6.97 -18.38
CA LEU A 259 4.60 -5.88 -18.72
C LEU A 259 6.01 -6.28 -18.40
N ASN A 260 6.83 -6.14 -19.37
CA ASN A 260 8.26 -6.20 -19.23
C ASN A 260 8.89 -5.35 -20.37
N PRO A 261 9.50 -4.24 -20.07
CA PRO A 261 9.51 -3.54 -18.78
C PRO A 261 8.12 -3.11 -18.30
N VAL A 262 7.99 -2.77 -17.01
CA VAL A 262 6.71 -2.29 -16.47
C VAL A 262 6.34 -0.99 -17.17
N ASP A 263 5.14 -0.95 -17.76
CA ASP A 263 4.69 0.21 -18.52
C ASP A 263 3.83 1.14 -17.63
N ALA A 264 4.30 2.36 -17.44
CA ALA A 264 3.57 3.40 -16.70
C ALA A 264 2.21 3.72 -17.30
N SER A 265 1.94 3.36 -18.55
CA SER A 265 0.64 3.56 -19.17
C SER A 265 -0.50 2.91 -18.39
N GLN A 266 -0.21 1.88 -17.57
CA GLN A 266 -1.20 1.26 -16.68
C GLN A 266 -1.65 2.19 -15.56
N PHE A 267 -0.81 3.12 -15.14
CA PHE A 267 -1.13 4.10 -14.12
C PHE A 267 -1.67 5.40 -14.71
N MET A 268 -1.52 5.61 -16.03
CA MET A 268 -1.98 6.85 -16.66
C MET A 268 -3.50 6.99 -16.51
N PRO A 269 -3.99 8.22 -16.30
CA PRO A 269 -5.43 8.47 -16.23
C PRO A 269 -6.15 7.90 -17.45
N ARG A 270 -7.12 7.04 -17.19
CA ARG A 270 -8.06 6.55 -18.18
C ARG A 270 -9.44 7.02 -17.79
N TYR A 271 -10.23 7.31 -18.78
CA TYR A 271 -11.61 7.72 -18.59
C TYR A 271 -12.53 6.68 -19.21
N LYS A 272 -13.67 6.45 -18.57
CA LYS A 272 -14.81 5.68 -19.10
C LYS A 272 -16.07 6.51 -18.95
N THR A 273 -17.05 6.26 -19.79
CA THR A 273 -18.36 6.91 -19.66
C THR A 273 -19.17 6.26 -18.56
N TRP A 274 -19.89 7.05 -17.79
CA TRP A 274 -20.91 6.63 -16.84
C TRP A 274 -22.23 7.33 -17.17
N LYS A 275 -23.32 6.57 -17.28
CA LYS A 275 -24.63 7.09 -17.62
C LYS A 275 -25.52 7.07 -16.38
N ASN A 276 -26.15 8.20 -16.08
CA ASN A 276 -27.08 8.33 -14.99
C ASN A 276 -28.09 9.44 -15.30
N ASP A 277 -29.38 9.17 -15.11
CA ASP A 277 -30.48 10.12 -15.31
C ASP A 277 -30.43 10.83 -16.69
N GLY A 278 -30.25 10.05 -17.75
CA GLY A 278 -30.16 10.58 -19.13
C GLY A 278 -28.84 11.27 -19.47
N PHE A 279 -27.98 11.58 -18.49
CA PHE A 279 -26.69 12.24 -18.70
C PHE A 279 -25.57 11.21 -18.88
N THR A 280 -24.55 11.61 -19.65
CA THR A 280 -23.33 10.84 -19.85
C THR A 280 -22.16 11.62 -19.24
N TYR A 281 -21.40 10.96 -18.37
CA TYR A 281 -20.28 11.55 -17.66
C TYR A 281 -18.99 10.83 -18.03
N ASP A 282 -17.93 11.58 -18.26
CA ASP A 282 -16.58 11.05 -18.32
C ASP A 282 -16.00 10.94 -16.92
N ILE A 283 -15.67 9.72 -16.52
CA ILE A 283 -15.16 9.45 -15.18
C ILE A 283 -13.74 8.91 -15.20
N LYS A 284 -12.94 9.35 -14.26
CA LYS A 284 -11.60 8.84 -14.09
C LYS A 284 -11.64 7.37 -13.66
N ALA A 285 -11.07 6.49 -14.47
CA ALA A 285 -11.10 5.04 -14.26
C ALA A 285 -9.81 4.46 -13.65
N SER A 286 -8.73 5.22 -13.66
CA SER A 286 -7.43 4.82 -13.11
C SER A 286 -6.83 5.89 -12.21
N LYS A 287 -5.89 5.47 -11.37
CA LYS A 287 -5.11 6.34 -10.48
C LYS A 287 -3.75 6.61 -11.10
N THR A 288 -3.09 7.69 -10.66
CA THR A 288 -1.74 8.06 -11.11
C THR A 288 -0.81 8.07 -9.91
N PRO A 289 0.29 7.31 -9.88
CA PRO A 289 1.30 7.42 -8.84
C PRO A 289 2.12 8.71 -9.04
N VAL A 290 2.44 9.41 -7.95
CA VAL A 290 3.37 10.55 -8.03
C VAL A 290 4.80 10.06 -8.03
N LYS A 291 5.10 9.10 -7.17
CA LYS A 291 6.40 8.46 -7.01
C LYS A 291 6.19 6.99 -6.70
N ILE A 292 7.18 6.16 -7.03
CA ILE A 292 7.18 4.72 -6.68
C ILE A 292 8.49 4.42 -5.97
N TYR A 293 8.36 3.79 -4.80
CA TYR A 293 9.50 3.37 -3.97
C TYR A 293 9.51 1.87 -3.80
N ARG A 294 10.71 1.30 -3.70
CA ARG A 294 10.98 -0.11 -3.36
C ARG A 294 11.49 -0.24 -1.95
N MET A 295 10.94 -1.18 -1.19
CA MET A 295 11.50 -1.57 0.10
C MET A 295 12.79 -2.37 -0.13
N CYS A 296 13.86 -1.94 0.54
CA CYS A 296 15.19 -2.55 0.49
C CYS A 296 15.58 -3.05 1.87
N TYR A 297 16.53 -3.96 1.95
CA TYR A 297 17.17 -4.33 3.21
C TYR A 297 18.37 -3.43 3.51
N ASP A 298 19.12 -3.07 2.49
CA ASP A 298 20.22 -2.10 2.60
C ASP A 298 19.68 -0.66 2.67
N ARG A 299 20.43 0.22 3.34
CA ARG A 299 20.08 1.63 3.47
C ARG A 299 20.24 2.34 2.13
N CYS A 300 19.14 2.84 1.59
CA CYS A 300 19.10 3.53 0.29
C CYS A 300 18.60 4.97 0.39
N ASN A 301 18.06 5.39 1.56
CA ASN A 301 17.48 6.71 1.74
C ASN A 301 18.08 7.41 2.97
N LYS A 302 18.45 8.68 2.82
CA LYS A 302 18.86 9.54 3.94
C LYS A 302 17.61 10.16 4.55
N VAL A 303 17.25 9.76 5.76
CA VAL A 303 16.08 10.29 6.47
C VAL A 303 16.35 11.71 6.97
N GLY A 304 15.38 12.60 6.73
CA GLY A 304 15.36 13.98 7.20
C GLY A 304 14.37 14.17 8.37
N GLU A 305 14.55 15.23 9.13
CA GLU A 305 13.74 15.53 10.33
C GLU A 305 12.25 15.66 10.02
N TYR A 306 11.91 16.22 8.86
CA TYR A 306 10.52 16.49 8.45
C TYR A 306 9.93 15.42 7.53
N ASP A 307 10.60 14.29 7.38
CA ASP A 307 10.10 13.19 6.55
C ASP A 307 8.83 12.59 7.15
N VAL A 308 7.94 12.18 6.28
CA VAL A 308 6.66 11.54 6.64
C VAL A 308 6.43 10.31 5.79
N MET A 309 5.57 9.42 6.24
CA MET A 309 5.18 8.21 5.51
C MET A 309 6.43 7.41 5.08
N TRP A 310 6.51 7.01 3.81
CA TRP A 310 7.60 6.22 3.25
C TRP A 310 8.95 6.91 3.37
N LEU A 311 9.00 8.25 3.26
CA LEU A 311 10.26 9.00 3.36
C LEU A 311 10.96 8.86 4.73
N LYS A 312 10.24 8.47 5.79
CA LYS A 312 10.80 8.16 7.12
C LYS A 312 11.66 6.89 7.15
N SER A 313 11.56 6.04 6.15
CA SER A 313 12.34 4.81 6.09
C SER A 313 13.69 5.04 5.43
N SER A 314 14.77 4.57 6.06
CA SER A 314 16.10 4.49 5.44
C SER A 314 16.18 3.40 4.37
N PHE A 315 15.23 2.49 4.34
CA PHE A 315 15.21 1.26 3.57
C PHE A 315 14.31 1.35 2.34
N ILE A 316 14.23 2.53 1.73
CA ILE A 316 13.51 2.74 0.47
C ILE A 316 14.44 3.24 -0.62
N LYS A 317 14.19 2.79 -1.84
CA LYS A 317 14.83 3.26 -3.07
C LYS A 317 13.76 3.82 -4.01
N ASP A 318 14.02 4.98 -4.60
CA ASP A 318 13.19 5.50 -5.70
C ASP A 318 13.37 4.62 -6.94
N VAL A 319 12.28 4.00 -7.37
CA VAL A 319 12.23 3.15 -8.57
C VAL A 319 11.23 3.67 -9.59
N SER A 320 10.82 4.93 -9.49
CA SER A 320 9.83 5.55 -10.36
C SER A 320 10.18 5.41 -11.84
N ALA A 321 11.48 5.52 -12.20
CA ALA A 321 11.96 5.35 -13.56
C ALA A 321 11.73 3.92 -14.09
N GLU A 322 11.86 2.89 -13.23
CA GLU A 322 11.63 1.49 -13.59
C GLU A 322 10.16 1.23 -13.99
N TYR A 323 9.27 2.15 -13.63
CA TYR A 323 7.85 2.15 -13.97
C TYR A 323 7.48 3.16 -15.05
N GLY A 324 8.48 3.75 -15.73
CA GLY A 324 8.28 4.70 -16.82
C GLY A 324 7.78 6.08 -16.36
N LEU A 325 7.91 6.44 -15.08
CA LEU A 325 7.73 7.80 -14.63
C LEU A 325 9.03 8.56 -14.96
N THR A 326 8.98 9.49 -15.93
CA THR A 326 10.19 10.09 -16.49
C THR A 326 10.22 11.62 -16.42
N SER A 327 9.17 12.25 -15.89
CA SER A 327 9.12 13.71 -15.81
C SER A 327 10.03 14.24 -14.70
N ASN A 328 10.91 15.18 -15.04
CA ASN A 328 11.78 15.86 -14.09
C ASN A 328 11.22 17.25 -13.77
N VAL A 329 10.96 17.51 -12.51
CA VAL A 329 10.44 18.80 -12.02
C VAL A 329 11.57 19.61 -11.43
N ALA A 330 11.91 20.74 -12.07
CA ALA A 330 12.92 21.67 -11.59
C ALA A 330 12.27 22.86 -10.88
N ILE A 331 12.75 23.20 -9.69
CA ILE A 331 12.26 24.30 -8.85
C ILE A 331 13.43 25.21 -8.47
N LYS A 332 13.23 26.52 -8.53
CA LYS A 332 14.17 27.49 -7.98
C LYS A 332 14.01 27.56 -6.47
N ALA A 333 15.09 27.47 -5.73
CA ALA A 333 15.10 27.61 -4.28
C ALA A 333 16.39 28.30 -3.83
N ASP A 334 16.26 29.44 -3.20
CA ASP A 334 17.40 30.31 -2.90
C ASP A 334 18.10 30.00 -1.58
N SER A 335 17.47 29.28 -0.61
CA SER A 335 18.07 29.10 0.72
C SER A 335 17.43 28.04 1.62
N ALA A 336 16.96 26.92 1.10
CA ALA A 336 16.35 25.89 1.95
C ALA A 336 17.28 24.68 2.13
N SER A 337 17.39 24.14 3.35
CA SER A 337 18.19 22.95 3.63
C SER A 337 17.56 21.66 3.07
N ALA A 338 16.25 21.62 2.95
CA ALA A 338 15.50 20.53 2.30
C ALA A 338 14.22 21.05 1.66
N VAL A 339 13.92 20.55 0.49
CA VAL A 339 12.67 20.84 -0.21
C VAL A 339 11.93 19.55 -0.50
N TYR A 340 10.64 19.57 -0.22
CA TYR A 340 9.73 18.44 -0.44
C TYR A 340 8.81 18.74 -1.62
N LEU A 341 8.68 17.77 -2.51
CA LEU A 341 7.59 17.74 -3.47
C LEU A 341 6.38 17.18 -2.76
N CYS A 342 5.32 17.97 -2.68
CA CYS A 342 4.11 17.57 -1.97
C CYS A 342 2.96 17.41 -2.95
N ALA A 343 2.14 16.37 -2.75
CA ALA A 343 0.91 16.17 -3.48
C ALA A 343 -0.29 16.31 -2.53
N TYR A 344 -1.45 16.73 -3.05
CA TYR A 344 -2.63 16.94 -2.25
C TYR A 344 -3.21 15.62 -1.74
N MET A 345 -3.45 15.53 -0.43
CA MET A 345 -4.08 14.39 0.23
C MET A 345 -5.45 14.78 0.78
N SER A 346 -6.49 14.05 0.37
CA SER A 346 -7.85 14.28 0.84
C SER A 346 -7.97 14.20 2.37
N GLY A 347 -8.67 15.18 2.96
CA GLY A 347 -8.90 15.25 4.42
C GLY A 347 -7.66 15.62 5.23
N ARG A 348 -6.56 15.93 4.57
CA ARG A 348 -5.30 16.41 5.16
C ARG A 348 -4.81 17.62 4.39
N ASP A 349 -3.52 17.79 4.34
CA ASP A 349 -2.83 18.88 3.68
C ASP A 349 -1.98 18.35 2.53
N TRP A 350 -1.10 19.17 1.99
CA TRP A 350 -0.07 18.80 1.05
C TRP A 350 0.94 17.85 1.72
N MET A 351 1.00 16.62 1.22
CA MET A 351 1.83 15.57 1.81
C MET A 351 3.11 15.37 1.00
N PRO A 352 4.29 15.36 1.66
CA PRO A 352 5.54 15.05 1.01
C PRO A 352 5.53 13.68 0.33
N VAL A 353 5.86 13.64 -0.94
CA VAL A 353 5.96 12.40 -1.74
C VAL A 353 7.35 12.18 -2.30
N ALA A 354 8.17 13.23 -2.36
CA ALA A 354 9.60 13.18 -2.66
C ALA A 354 10.31 14.30 -1.91
N LYS A 355 11.64 14.18 -1.77
CA LYS A 355 12.51 15.23 -1.21
C LYS A 355 13.75 15.40 -2.05
N ALA A 356 14.28 16.59 -2.02
CA ALA A 356 15.61 16.91 -2.54
C ALA A 356 16.33 17.86 -1.58
N PHE A 357 17.64 17.81 -1.61
CA PHE A 357 18.49 18.74 -0.86
C PHE A 357 19.00 19.83 -1.80
N HIS A 358 19.13 21.03 -1.27
CA HIS A 358 19.64 22.15 -2.01
C HIS A 358 21.18 22.05 -2.15
N GLU A 359 21.65 22.05 -3.38
CA GLU A 359 23.09 22.03 -3.73
C GLU A 359 23.46 23.28 -4.57
N GLY A 360 22.86 24.43 -4.28
CA GLY A 360 23.08 25.69 -5.00
C GLY A 360 22.35 25.75 -6.36
N GLY A 361 21.38 26.64 -6.51
CA GLY A 361 20.64 26.82 -7.76
C GLY A 361 19.30 26.08 -7.83
N ASN A 362 19.04 25.36 -8.91
CA ASN A 362 17.79 24.62 -9.08
C ASN A 362 17.78 23.29 -8.32
N ILE A 363 16.64 22.97 -7.69
CA ILE A 363 16.35 21.65 -7.11
C ILE A 363 15.58 20.85 -8.14
N ILE A 364 16.00 19.61 -8.38
CA ILE A 364 15.37 18.70 -9.33
C ILE A 364 14.74 17.53 -8.60
N PHE A 365 13.44 17.30 -8.81
CA PHE A 365 12.76 16.07 -8.44
C PHE A 365 12.65 15.20 -9.70
N PRO A 366 13.47 14.14 -9.82
CA PRO A 366 13.45 13.27 -10.98
C PRO A 366 12.23 12.33 -10.96
N ASN A 367 11.85 11.85 -12.13
CA ASN A 367 10.93 10.73 -12.30
C ASN A 367 9.58 10.92 -11.58
N VAL A 368 8.94 12.05 -11.78
CA VAL A 368 7.61 12.36 -11.19
C VAL A 368 6.50 11.91 -12.14
N GLY A 369 5.40 11.41 -11.57
CA GLY A 369 4.26 10.92 -12.34
C GLY A 369 3.52 12.05 -13.06
N LYS A 370 3.38 11.92 -14.38
CA LYS A 370 2.60 12.83 -15.24
C LYS A 370 1.13 12.88 -14.78
N GLY A 371 0.53 14.06 -14.86
CA GLY A 371 -0.86 14.30 -14.44
C GLY A 371 -1.02 14.48 -12.93
N SER A 372 0.08 14.56 -12.18
CA SER A 372 0.08 14.86 -10.75
C SER A 372 0.01 16.37 -10.53
N VAL A 373 -0.79 16.78 -9.53
CA VAL A 373 -0.78 18.17 -9.04
C VAL A 373 0.09 18.24 -7.80
N CYS A 374 1.13 19.03 -7.85
CA CYS A 374 2.15 19.14 -6.81
C CYS A 374 2.40 20.58 -6.38
N VAL A 375 2.96 20.74 -5.18
CA VAL A 375 3.52 21.99 -4.67
C VAL A 375 4.88 21.72 -4.01
N PRO A 376 5.92 22.52 -4.26
CA PRO A 376 7.19 22.41 -3.57
C PRO A 376 7.11 23.14 -2.22
N ILE A 377 7.47 22.47 -1.16
CA ILE A 377 7.45 23.02 0.20
C ILE A 377 8.86 22.92 0.78
N ALA A 378 9.42 24.06 1.17
CA ALA A 378 10.64 24.12 1.94
C ALA A 378 10.34 24.11 3.44
N VAL A 379 11.29 23.62 4.22
CA VAL A 379 11.31 23.82 5.68
C VAL A 379 12.39 24.85 5.99
N VAL A 380 11.97 25.98 6.53
CA VAL A 380 12.82 27.09 6.93
C VAL A 380 12.49 27.43 8.38
N ASP A 381 13.48 27.38 9.27
CA ASP A 381 13.32 27.65 10.71
C ASP A 381 12.16 26.84 11.34
N GLY A 382 12.06 25.57 10.99
CA GLY A 382 11.00 24.67 11.47
C GLY A 382 9.60 24.91 10.89
N LYS A 383 9.44 25.87 9.99
CA LYS A 383 8.16 26.23 9.38
C LYS A 383 8.10 25.80 7.93
N LYS A 384 6.96 25.24 7.54
CA LYS A 384 6.66 24.86 6.15
C LYS A 384 6.32 26.11 5.33
N LYS A 385 7.02 26.31 4.22
CA LYS A 385 6.79 27.41 3.29
C LYS A 385 6.68 26.88 1.86
N ALA A 386 5.56 27.15 1.20
CA ALA A 386 5.42 26.87 -0.22
C ALA A 386 6.38 27.79 -1.02
N LEU A 387 7.15 27.20 -1.92
CA LEU A 387 8.10 27.93 -2.77
C LEU A 387 7.44 28.49 -4.03
N SER A 388 6.30 27.95 -4.41
CA SER A 388 5.53 28.39 -5.58
C SER A 388 4.06 28.04 -5.43
N CYS A 389 3.23 28.50 -6.39
CA CYS A 389 1.89 27.98 -6.58
C CYS A 389 1.91 26.50 -6.93
N PRO A 390 0.79 25.77 -6.72
CA PRO A 390 0.64 24.41 -7.24
C PRO A 390 0.81 24.35 -8.75
N PHE A 391 1.26 23.22 -9.26
CA PHE A 391 1.44 22.99 -10.69
C PHE A 391 1.03 21.56 -11.10
N LEU A 392 0.69 21.42 -12.38
CA LEU A 392 0.46 20.14 -13.03
C LEU A 392 1.78 19.63 -13.62
N VAL A 393 2.11 18.37 -13.34
CA VAL A 393 3.27 17.70 -13.94
C VAL A 393 2.89 17.17 -15.32
N GLY A 394 3.62 17.58 -16.33
CA GLY A 394 3.53 17.11 -17.72
C GLY A 394 4.54 16.01 -18.03
N SER A 395 4.73 15.73 -19.33
CA SER A 395 5.70 14.73 -19.79
C SER A 395 7.16 15.19 -19.61
N ASN A 396 7.42 16.50 -19.70
CA ASN A 396 8.76 17.09 -19.70
C ASN A 396 8.93 18.13 -18.57
N GLY A 397 8.42 17.86 -17.39
CA GLY A 397 8.46 18.77 -16.26
C GLY A 397 7.12 19.44 -15.98
N ILE A 398 7.14 20.72 -15.60
CA ILE A 398 5.93 21.47 -15.26
C ILE A 398 5.19 21.86 -16.54
N GLU A 399 3.95 21.38 -16.68
CA GLU A 399 3.08 21.67 -17.82
C GLU A 399 2.26 22.95 -17.59
N ARG A 400 1.79 23.15 -16.35
CA ARG A 400 0.88 24.27 -16.03
C ARG A 400 1.02 24.70 -14.58
N TRP A 401 1.10 25.99 -14.35
CA TRP A 401 0.99 26.61 -13.02
C TRP A 401 -0.44 27.00 -12.71
N PHE A 402 -0.88 26.79 -11.46
CA PHE A 402 -2.17 27.25 -10.96
C PHE A 402 -2.00 28.54 -10.15
N SER A 403 -1.68 29.63 -10.86
CA SER A 403 -1.49 30.94 -10.23
C SER A 403 -2.83 31.67 -10.07
N PRO A 404 -3.12 32.27 -8.89
CA PRO A 404 -4.29 33.12 -8.72
C PRO A 404 -4.30 34.30 -9.67
N SER A 405 -5.46 34.62 -10.22
CA SER A 405 -5.65 35.81 -11.06
C SER A 405 -6.84 36.62 -10.48
N PRO A 406 -6.56 37.66 -9.69
CA PRO A 406 -7.62 38.48 -9.10
C PRO A 406 -8.56 39.13 -10.13
N SER A 407 -8.01 39.51 -11.30
CA SER A 407 -8.81 40.07 -12.39
C SER A 407 -9.74 39.08 -13.09
N GLY A 408 -9.48 37.79 -12.93
CA GLY A 408 -10.29 36.69 -13.46
C GLY A 408 -11.18 36.03 -12.43
N ALA A 409 -11.30 36.59 -11.24
CA ALA A 409 -12.11 36.01 -10.18
C ALA A 409 -13.60 35.95 -10.58
N ARG A 410 -14.22 34.81 -10.35
CA ARG A 410 -15.66 34.58 -10.57
C ARG A 410 -16.22 33.66 -9.49
N THR A 411 -17.47 33.83 -9.18
CA THR A 411 -18.19 32.89 -8.31
C THR A 411 -18.46 31.59 -9.07
N ILE A 412 -18.17 30.47 -8.44
CA ILE A 412 -18.50 29.14 -8.94
C ILE A 412 -19.27 28.37 -7.87
N THR A 413 -20.18 27.53 -8.32
CA THR A 413 -20.85 26.56 -7.44
C THR A 413 -20.13 25.22 -7.53
N ILE A 414 -19.83 24.64 -6.37
CA ILE A 414 -19.17 23.34 -6.28
C ILE A 414 -20.15 22.35 -5.64
N ASP A 415 -20.66 21.43 -6.44
CA ASP A 415 -21.59 20.39 -5.97
C ASP A 415 -20.85 19.23 -5.29
N ARG A 416 -19.54 19.15 -5.51
CA ARG A 416 -18.75 18.02 -5.09
C ARG A 416 -17.30 18.41 -4.87
N LYS A 417 -16.72 17.88 -3.78
CA LYS A 417 -15.33 18.14 -3.41
C LYS A 417 -14.32 17.47 -4.38
N TYR A 418 -14.68 16.33 -4.96
CA TYR A 418 -13.79 15.53 -5.80
C TYR A 418 -14.38 15.26 -7.17
N PRO A 419 -13.56 15.08 -8.22
CA PRO A 419 -14.05 14.70 -9.54
C PRO A 419 -14.69 13.31 -9.50
N LEU A 420 -15.59 13.04 -10.44
CA LEU A 420 -16.12 11.69 -10.65
C LEU A 420 -15.00 10.72 -11.01
N CYS A 421 -15.03 9.58 -10.38
CA CYS A 421 -14.09 8.49 -10.66
C CYS A 421 -14.78 7.14 -10.54
N SER A 422 -14.15 6.09 -11.05
CA SER A 422 -14.72 4.75 -11.02
C SER A 422 -15.06 4.25 -9.60
N TYR A 423 -14.26 4.59 -8.60
CA TYR A 423 -14.55 4.21 -7.23
C TYR A 423 -15.87 4.84 -6.73
N THR A 424 -16.07 6.11 -7.01
CA THR A 424 -17.30 6.83 -6.61
C THR A 424 -18.51 6.29 -7.33
N THR A 425 -18.45 6.18 -8.67
CA THR A 425 -19.59 5.71 -9.46
C THR A 425 -19.92 4.24 -9.21
N ASP A 426 -18.92 3.38 -9.01
CA ASP A 426 -19.13 1.96 -8.68
C ASP A 426 -19.79 1.80 -7.28
N THR A 427 -19.49 2.71 -6.34
CA THR A 427 -20.14 2.74 -5.02
C THR A 427 -21.59 3.22 -5.15
N TRP A 428 -21.82 4.26 -5.92
CA TRP A 428 -23.18 4.80 -6.15
C TRP A 428 -24.08 3.84 -6.93
N GLU A 429 -23.54 3.15 -7.92
CA GLU A 429 -24.28 2.13 -8.66
C GLU A 429 -24.86 1.02 -7.76
N GLY A 430 -24.26 0.81 -6.59
CA GLY A 430 -24.79 -0.08 -5.58
C GLY A 430 -26.18 0.31 -5.04
N MET A 431 -26.62 1.55 -5.26
CA MET A 431 -27.95 2.03 -4.87
C MET A 431 -29.00 1.79 -5.96
N ARG A 432 -28.60 1.59 -7.21
CA ARG A 432 -29.55 1.36 -8.32
C ARG A 432 -30.37 0.09 -8.10
N GLY A 433 -31.68 0.21 -8.18
CA GLY A 433 -32.62 -0.87 -7.88
C GLY A 433 -32.98 -1.00 -6.39
N ALA A 434 -32.45 -0.13 -5.51
CA ALA A 434 -32.95 -0.06 -4.15
C ALA A 434 -34.40 0.44 -4.13
N VAL A 435 -35.14 0.01 -3.12
CA VAL A 435 -36.56 0.34 -2.96
C VAL A 435 -36.82 1.07 -1.64
N PHE A 436 -37.75 2.00 -1.68
CA PHE A 436 -38.39 2.55 -0.50
C PHE A 436 -39.70 1.80 -0.29
N GLU A 437 -39.93 1.32 0.92
CA GLU A 437 -41.07 0.49 1.25
C GLU A 437 -41.82 1.06 2.45
N GLY A 438 -43.14 0.85 2.44
CA GLY A 438 -44.01 1.11 3.56
C GLY A 438 -44.70 -0.16 4.03
N SER A 439 -44.85 -0.34 5.35
CA SER A 439 -45.51 -1.50 5.94
C SER A 439 -46.32 -1.11 7.20
N MET A 440 -47.31 -1.90 7.53
CA MET A 440 -48.02 -1.85 8.80
C MET A 440 -47.35 -2.72 9.87
N THR A 441 -46.46 -3.63 9.49
CA THR A 441 -45.73 -4.54 10.39
C THR A 441 -44.22 -4.25 10.37
N GLU A 442 -43.59 -4.36 11.50
CA GLU A 442 -42.15 -4.04 11.69
C GLU A 442 -41.24 -5.00 10.92
N ASP A 443 -41.65 -6.23 10.70
CA ASP A 443 -40.92 -7.25 9.99
C ASP A 443 -40.98 -7.08 8.47
N PHE A 444 -41.82 -6.16 7.96
CA PHE A 444 -42.06 -5.96 6.54
C PHE A 444 -42.48 -7.24 5.80
N SER A 445 -43.16 -8.16 6.49
CA SER A 445 -43.67 -9.38 5.88
C SER A 445 -44.67 -9.10 4.76
N VAL A 446 -45.42 -7.99 4.88
CA VAL A 446 -46.24 -7.40 3.83
C VAL A 446 -45.79 -5.93 3.69
N ALA A 447 -45.24 -5.60 2.54
CA ALA A 447 -44.73 -4.25 2.25
C ALA A 447 -45.20 -3.80 0.85
N ASP A 448 -45.54 -2.50 0.76
CA ASP A 448 -45.78 -1.83 -0.52
C ASP A 448 -44.48 -1.10 -0.94
N THR A 449 -44.13 -1.25 -2.23
CA THR A 449 -43.03 -0.46 -2.81
C THR A 449 -43.54 0.97 -3.08
N LEU A 450 -42.88 1.94 -2.47
CA LEU A 450 -43.21 3.36 -2.61
C LEU A 450 -42.44 4.03 -3.74
N ALA A 451 -41.15 3.70 -3.86
CA ALA A 451 -40.30 4.17 -4.95
C ALA A 451 -39.14 3.21 -5.21
N VAL A 452 -38.58 3.28 -6.41
CA VAL A 452 -37.40 2.51 -6.82
C VAL A 452 -36.34 3.49 -7.30
N ILE A 453 -35.09 3.33 -6.88
CA ILE A 453 -33.97 4.13 -7.36
C ILE A 453 -33.60 3.65 -8.77
N THR A 454 -34.04 4.37 -9.78
CA THR A 454 -33.70 4.15 -11.19
C THR A 454 -32.50 5.01 -11.63
N ALA A 455 -32.47 6.27 -11.17
CA ALA A 455 -31.34 7.18 -11.30
C ALA A 455 -30.62 7.32 -9.96
N VAL A 456 -29.32 7.02 -9.94
CA VAL A 456 -28.54 7.01 -8.72
C VAL A 456 -28.34 8.43 -8.21
N PRO A 457 -28.70 8.76 -6.94
CA PRO A 457 -28.43 10.07 -6.37
C PRO A 457 -26.94 10.34 -6.30
N SER A 458 -26.48 11.42 -6.88
CA SER A 458 -25.08 11.85 -6.82
C SER A 458 -24.87 12.98 -5.78
N TYR A 459 -25.94 13.52 -5.26
CA TYR A 459 -26.04 14.57 -4.26
C TYR A 459 -27.37 14.42 -3.53
N MET A 460 -27.74 15.40 -2.69
CA MET A 460 -29.05 15.41 -2.03
C MET A 460 -30.15 15.40 -3.10
N THR A 461 -31.04 14.41 -3.04
CA THR A 461 -32.09 14.17 -4.04
C THR A 461 -33.39 13.94 -3.30
N THR A 462 -34.43 14.65 -3.71
CA THR A 462 -35.81 14.41 -3.24
C THR A 462 -36.49 13.43 -4.20
N ILE A 463 -37.14 12.42 -3.64
CA ILE A 463 -37.95 11.45 -4.39
C ILE A 463 -39.40 11.63 -3.89
N ASP A 464 -40.25 12.10 -4.79
CA ASP A 464 -41.67 12.26 -4.48
C ASP A 464 -42.36 10.89 -4.57
N VAL A 465 -43.10 10.58 -3.51
CA VAL A 465 -43.86 9.33 -3.42
C VAL A 465 -45.33 9.70 -3.20
N SER A 466 -46.22 9.09 -4.00
CA SER A 466 -47.64 9.20 -3.78
C SER A 466 -48.22 7.86 -3.32
N SER A 467 -48.92 7.87 -2.19
CA SER A 467 -49.66 6.70 -1.72
C SER A 467 -50.94 7.12 -1.04
N SER A 468 -52.03 6.44 -1.36
CA SER A 468 -53.31 6.56 -0.66
C SER A 468 -53.34 5.83 0.68
N LYS A 469 -52.34 5.00 0.93
CA LYS A 469 -52.23 4.19 2.16
C LYS A 469 -51.39 4.92 3.21
N ARG A 470 -51.71 4.66 4.46
CA ARG A 470 -50.87 5.07 5.62
C ARG A 470 -50.02 3.89 6.03
N TYR A 471 -48.77 4.17 6.41
CA TYR A 471 -47.83 3.18 6.88
C TYR A 471 -47.35 3.52 8.29
N ARG A 472 -47.12 2.50 9.08
CA ARG A 472 -46.51 2.65 10.42
C ARG A 472 -44.99 2.61 10.35
N PHE A 473 -44.46 1.89 9.39
CA PHE A 473 -43.00 1.68 9.20
C PHE A 473 -42.63 2.03 7.77
N LEU A 474 -41.50 2.75 7.63
CA LEU A 474 -40.88 3.06 6.38
C LEU A 474 -39.46 2.55 6.39
N ARG A 475 -38.96 1.98 5.28
CA ARG A 475 -37.58 1.56 5.16
C ARG A 475 -36.99 1.83 3.79
N TYR A 476 -35.69 2.01 3.75
CA TYR A 476 -34.86 1.88 2.57
C TYR A 476 -34.32 0.45 2.53
N HIS A 477 -34.60 -0.26 1.45
CA HIS A 477 -34.16 -1.64 1.22
C HIS A 477 -33.14 -1.65 0.08
N ALA A 478 -31.86 -1.87 0.42
CA ALA A 478 -30.77 -1.95 -0.55
C ALA A 478 -30.89 -3.18 -1.44
N PRO A 479 -30.42 -3.12 -2.70
CA PRO A 479 -30.33 -4.30 -3.56
C PRO A 479 -29.49 -5.41 -2.93
N ARG A 480 -29.84 -6.65 -3.15
CA ARG A 480 -29.11 -7.80 -2.62
C ARG A 480 -27.61 -7.72 -2.93
N LEU A 481 -26.78 -7.97 -1.92
CA LEU A 481 -25.31 -8.04 -1.99
C LEU A 481 -24.58 -6.72 -2.27
N ASN A 482 -25.27 -5.60 -2.40
CA ASN A 482 -24.63 -4.30 -2.60
C ASN A 482 -24.55 -3.50 -1.31
N ARG A 483 -23.43 -2.80 -1.11
CA ARG A 483 -23.27 -1.81 -0.07
C ARG A 483 -23.82 -0.49 -0.57
N SER A 484 -24.92 -0.06 -0.01
CA SER A 484 -25.40 1.32 -0.23
C SER A 484 -24.68 2.26 0.71
N SER A 485 -24.20 3.37 0.17
CA SER A 485 -23.55 4.42 0.96
C SER A 485 -24.48 5.64 1.00
N LEU A 486 -25.31 5.69 2.03
CA LEU A 486 -26.14 6.84 2.33
C LEU A 486 -25.47 7.63 3.46
N ALA A 487 -25.39 8.95 3.31
CA ALA A 487 -24.97 9.84 4.36
C ALA A 487 -26.13 10.20 5.28
N GLU A 488 -27.31 10.39 4.68
CA GLU A 488 -28.52 10.77 5.37
C GLU A 488 -29.75 10.29 4.59
N LEU A 489 -30.82 9.94 5.30
CA LEU A 489 -32.10 9.57 4.75
C LEU A 489 -33.19 10.23 5.58
N LEU A 490 -34.05 11.01 4.92
CA LEU A 490 -35.12 11.74 5.53
C LEU A 490 -36.45 11.39 4.85
N PHE A 491 -37.52 11.19 5.63
CA PHE A 491 -38.88 11.03 5.13
C PHE A 491 -39.72 12.25 5.54
N TYR A 492 -40.47 12.80 4.58
CA TYR A 492 -41.36 13.92 4.78
C TYR A 492 -42.79 13.54 4.42
N THR A 493 -43.77 14.17 5.09
CA THR A 493 -45.17 14.04 4.71
C THR A 493 -45.68 15.36 4.10
N SER A 494 -46.55 15.27 3.10
CA SER A 494 -47.23 16.44 2.54
C SER A 494 -48.25 16.95 3.53
N GLY A 495 -48.11 18.20 3.97
CA GLY A 495 -49.02 18.85 4.90
C GLY A 495 -48.39 19.37 6.21
N ASP A 496 -47.14 19.07 6.45
CA ASP A 496 -46.42 19.58 7.59
C ASP A 496 -45.72 20.91 7.29
N THR A 497 -46.26 21.99 7.84
CA THR A 497 -45.55 23.24 7.99
C THR A 497 -44.57 23.10 9.15
N GLY A 498 -43.45 22.43 8.86
CA GLY A 498 -42.20 22.66 9.60
C GLY A 498 -42.09 22.09 10.99
N ASP A 499 -42.38 20.91 11.33
CA ASP A 499 -41.88 20.21 12.53
C ASP A 499 -42.19 18.72 12.53
N THR A 500 -41.94 18.05 11.42
CA THR A 500 -42.02 16.59 11.39
C THR A 500 -40.80 16.03 12.07
N LYS A 501 -40.96 15.47 13.26
CA LYS A 501 -39.94 14.63 13.88
C LYS A 501 -39.70 13.44 13.00
N LEU A 502 -38.50 13.36 12.48
CA LEU A 502 -37.93 12.15 11.84
C LEU A 502 -37.97 11.02 12.85
N LEU A 503 -38.58 9.92 12.45
CA LEU A 503 -38.33 8.61 13.05
C LEU A 503 -37.08 8.04 12.38
N ALA A 504 -35.95 8.06 13.13
CA ALA A 504 -34.68 7.47 12.73
C ALA A 504 -34.78 5.94 12.73
#